data_259301694176690d2127b281e0b224d8
#
_entry.id   259301694176690d2127b281e0b224d8
#
_cell.length_a   1.000
_cell.length_b   1.000
_cell.length_c   1.000
_cell.angle_alpha   90.00
_cell.angle_beta   90.00
_cell.angle_gamma   90.00
#
_symmetry.space_group_name_H-M   'P 1'
#
loop_
_entity.id
_entity.type
_entity.pdbx_description
1 polymer ?
#
loop_
_entity_poly.entity_id
_entity_poly.type
_entity_poly.pdbx_seq_one_letter_code
_entity_poly.pdbx_strand_id
1 'polypeptide(L)' 'MKTLEYYIKEGIENDCTITFICDSEVKEDVFKICLVNSYYLVCEELRINRYRVTISAK' A
#
# COMPACT_ATOMS: atom_id res chain seq x y z
N MET A 1 11.26 -7.32 14.22
CA MET A 1 9.88 -6.90 13.89
C MET A 1 9.82 -6.49 12.44
N LYS A 2 8.83 -6.96 11.70
CA LYS A 2 8.67 -6.61 10.29
C LYS A 2 7.89 -5.32 10.15
N THR A 3 8.34 -4.44 9.27
CA THR A 3 7.69 -3.16 9.06
C THR A 3 6.63 -3.27 7.96
N LEU A 4 5.77 -2.25 7.87
CA LEU A 4 4.78 -2.18 6.80
C LEU A 4 5.46 -2.20 5.43
N GLU A 5 6.57 -1.48 5.28
CA GLU A 5 7.33 -1.46 4.03
C GLU A 5 7.81 -2.87 3.65
N TYR A 6 8.25 -3.64 4.62
CA TYR A 6 8.68 -5.01 4.37
C TYR A 6 7.54 -5.86 3.79
N TYR A 7 6.35 -5.77 4.39
CA TYR A 7 5.20 -6.52 3.91
C TYR A 7 4.81 -6.13 2.50
N ILE A 8 4.84 -4.85 2.20
CA ILE A 8 4.50 -4.35 0.87
C ILE A 8 5.51 -4.85 -0.15
N LYS A 9 6.80 -4.72 0.14
CA LYS A 9 7.85 -5.18 -0.77
C LYS A 9 7.76 -6.68 -1.02
N GLU A 10 7.55 -7.47 0.02
CA GLU A 10 7.44 -8.92 -0.11
C GLU A 10 6.23 -9.30 -0.96
N GLY A 11 5.10 -8.65 -0.73
CA GLY A 11 3.90 -8.90 -1.54
C GLY A 11 4.09 -8.56 -3.00
N ILE A 12 4.74 -7.43 -3.29
CA ILE A 12 5.02 -7.01 -4.66
C ILE A 12 5.96 -8.00 -5.35
N GLU A 13 7.01 -8.45 -4.64
CA GLU A 13 7.95 -9.41 -5.22
C GLU A 13 7.29 -10.73 -5.57
N ASN A 14 6.34 -11.19 -4.75
CA ASN A 14 5.69 -12.47 -4.96
C ASN A 14 4.53 -12.42 -5.93
N ASP A 15 3.70 -11.36 -5.84
CA ASP A 15 2.42 -11.31 -6.55
C ASP A 15 2.30 -10.15 -7.53
N CYS A 16 3.30 -9.28 -7.60
CA CYS A 16 3.33 -8.06 -8.43
C CYS A 16 2.30 -7.01 -8.03
N THR A 17 1.25 -7.39 -7.34
CA THR A 17 0.17 -6.49 -6.90
C THR A 17 -0.34 -6.95 -5.55
N ILE A 18 -0.59 -6.01 -4.65
CA ILE A 18 -1.24 -6.31 -3.37
C ILE A 18 -2.38 -5.33 -3.15
N THR A 19 -3.41 -5.79 -2.44
CA THR A 19 -4.58 -4.96 -2.10
C THR A 19 -4.92 -5.19 -0.63
N PHE A 20 -5.19 -4.12 0.09
CA PHE A 20 -5.63 -4.22 1.47
C PHE A 20 -6.47 -3.00 1.86
N ILE A 21 -7.15 -3.10 3.00
CA ILE A 21 -7.98 -2.01 3.52
C ILE A 21 -7.30 -1.43 4.75
N CYS A 22 -7.27 -0.10 4.84
CA CYS A 22 -6.60 0.58 5.93
C CYS A 22 -7.29 1.90 6.28
N ASP A 23 -6.88 2.51 7.38
CA ASP A 23 -7.34 3.83 7.77
C ASP A 23 -6.46 4.92 7.16
N SER A 24 -6.76 6.19 7.48
CA SER A 24 -6.03 7.32 6.89
C SER A 24 -4.58 7.40 7.35
N GLU A 25 -4.28 7.00 8.58
CA GLU A 25 -2.90 6.99 9.09
C GLU A 25 -2.03 6.03 8.30
N VAL A 26 -2.50 4.80 8.14
CA VAL A 26 -1.77 3.78 7.40
C VAL A 26 -1.69 4.17 5.92
N LYS A 27 -2.76 4.76 5.37
CA LYS A 27 -2.76 5.21 3.99
C LYS A 27 -1.63 6.20 3.73
N GLU A 28 -1.39 7.15 4.64
CA GLU A 28 -0.31 8.11 4.49
C GLU A 28 1.05 7.44 4.47
N ASP A 29 1.27 6.46 5.35
CA ASP A 29 2.52 5.70 5.37
C ASP A 29 2.70 4.92 4.06
N VAL A 30 1.63 4.34 3.56
CA VAL A 30 1.65 3.60 2.29
C VAL A 30 2.03 4.52 1.13
N PHE A 31 1.50 5.75 1.11
CA PHE A 31 1.85 6.73 0.08
C PHE A 31 3.35 7.01 0.07
N LYS A 32 3.94 7.19 1.25
CA LYS A 32 5.38 7.44 1.37
C LYS A 32 6.20 6.26 0.88
N ILE A 33 5.80 5.06 1.26
CA ILE A 33 6.48 3.83 0.85
C ILE A 33 6.43 3.68 -0.67
N CYS A 34 5.28 3.92 -1.27
CA CYS A 34 5.13 3.80 -2.72
C CYS A 34 5.95 4.86 -3.46
N LEU A 35 6.02 6.06 -2.91
CA LEU A 35 6.82 7.14 -3.50
C LEU A 35 8.30 6.77 -3.49
N VAL A 36 8.81 6.31 -2.35
CA VAL A 36 10.22 5.95 -2.20
C VAL A 36 10.61 4.79 -3.11
N ASN A 37 9.73 3.82 -3.28
CA ASN A 37 10.02 2.60 -4.04
C ASN A 37 9.52 2.67 -5.49
N SER A 38 8.92 3.77 -5.88
CA SER A 38 8.38 3.97 -7.23
C SER A 38 7.33 2.93 -7.63
N TYR A 39 6.47 2.56 -6.70
CA TYR A 39 5.34 1.67 -6.99
C TYR A 39 4.14 2.47 -7.50
N TYR A 40 3.27 1.80 -8.25
CA TYR A 40 1.96 2.36 -8.59
C TYR A 40 1.02 2.22 -7.42
N LEU A 41 0.16 3.20 -7.23
CA LEU A 41 -0.78 3.20 -6.11
C LEU A 41 -2.15 3.66 -6.60
N VAL A 42 -3.18 2.87 -6.27
CA VAL A 42 -4.58 3.25 -6.46
C VAL A 42 -5.23 3.22 -5.09
N CYS A 43 -5.92 4.28 -4.74
CA CYS A 43 -6.59 4.39 -3.44
C CYS A 43 -8.05 4.75 -3.66
N GLU A 44 -8.94 3.97 -3.04
CA GLU A 44 -10.38 4.17 -3.13
C GLU A 44 -10.95 4.37 -1.74
N GLU A 45 -11.70 5.43 -1.53
CA GLU A 45 -12.39 5.64 -0.25
C GLU A 45 -13.66 4.81 -0.21
N LEU A 46 -13.75 3.90 0.76
CA LEU A 46 -14.91 3.02 0.92
C LEU A 46 -15.96 3.64 1.84
N ARG A 47 -15.50 4.29 2.89
CA ARG A 47 -16.31 5.02 3.86
C ARG A 47 -15.37 5.90 4.66
N ILE A 48 -15.90 6.68 5.60
CA ILE A 48 -15.06 7.54 6.44
C ILE A 48 -13.98 6.71 7.12
N ASN A 49 -12.73 7.13 6.93
CA ASN A 49 -11.54 6.50 7.51
C ASN A 49 -11.34 5.04 7.11
N ARG A 50 -11.84 4.65 5.92
CA ARG A 50 -11.62 3.30 5.37
C ARG A 50 -11.30 3.41 3.90
N TYR A 51 -10.15 2.90 3.53
CA TYR A 51 -9.63 3.00 2.16
C TYR A 51 -9.18 1.65 1.66
N ARG A 52 -9.49 1.36 0.41
CA ARG A 52 -8.92 0.20 -0.28
C ARG A 52 -7.69 0.70 -1.04
N VAL A 53 -6.55 0.11 -0.76
CA VAL A 53 -5.29 0.50 -1.38
C VAL A 53 -4.80 -0.66 -2.23
N THR A 54 -4.48 -0.37 -3.49
CA THR A 54 -3.90 -1.35 -4.41
C THR A 54 -2.54 -0.84 -4.84
N ILE A 55 -1.51 -1.64 -4.62
CA ILE A 55 -0.12 -1.29 -4.92
C ILE A 55 0.41 -2.28 -5.94
N SER A 56 1.06 -1.77 -6.99
CA SER A 56 1.63 -2.63 -8.03
C SER A 56 3.05 -2.22 -8.36
N ALA A 57 3.83 -3.18 -8.85
CA ALA A 57 5.15 -2.92 -9.37
C ALA A 57 5.03 -2.20 -10.71
N LYS A 58 6.00 -1.37 -10.98
CA LYS A 58 6.10 -0.72 -12.29
C LYS A 58 6.71 -1.64 -13.33
#